data_179f904acd7f77235ec942b2da1c47d6
#
_entry.id   179f904acd7f77235ec942b2da1c47d6
#
_cell.length_a   1.000
_cell.length_b   1.000
_cell.length_c   1.000
_cell.angle_alpha   90.00
_cell.angle_beta   90.00
_cell.angle_gamma   90.00
#
_symmetry.space_group_name_H-M   'P 1'
#
loop_
_entity.id
_entity.type
_entity.pdbx_description
1 polymer ?
#
loop_
_entity_poly.entity_id
_entity_poly.type
_entity_poly.pdbx_seq_one_letter_code
_entity_poly.pdbx_strand_id
1 'polypeptide(L)'
;MKKVMTILTALAVLTICSCSRAKEYSEVSGDVAMEESALQTSNQRTDKAETMDRKIIKQGEIRFKTADVNKTKALISQTVQELNGYISKDNAYDYSDRLEHRLIIRVPADKFDLLLKNISESVEKLDSRNVDLLDVTEEYIDIEARITTKKELQTRYVELLKQATKVDEILNIEKEIGNLQTEIESVEGRMKYLKDKISFSTLTVTYYQKTTSKFGFSTRFVDGIKNGWSVFLWFIVALSHLWVFMFIAGVAFYLIRKWKKKNAS
;
A
#
# COMPACT_ATOMS: atom_id res chain seq x y z
N MET A 1 8.74 12.71 -49.51
CA MET A 1 9.52 11.97 -48.51
C MET A 1 10.82 12.67 -48.07
N LYS A 2 11.54 13.40 -48.92
CA LYS A 2 12.77 14.13 -48.53
C LYS A 2 12.56 15.28 -47.55
N LYS A 3 11.42 16.00 -47.58
CA LYS A 3 11.15 17.13 -46.66
C LYS A 3 10.76 16.70 -45.22
N VAL A 4 10.26 15.48 -44.99
CA VAL A 4 9.95 14.96 -43.65
C VAL A 4 11.20 14.48 -42.95
N MET A 5 12.19 13.97 -43.68
CA MET A 5 13.46 13.50 -43.15
C MET A 5 14.38 14.64 -42.69
N THR A 6 14.30 15.81 -43.30
CA THR A 6 15.08 17.01 -42.90
C THR A 6 14.49 17.70 -41.63
N ILE A 7 13.21 17.56 -41.36
CA ILE A 7 12.58 18.09 -40.12
C ILE A 7 12.93 17.18 -38.93
N LEU A 8 13.03 15.87 -39.15
CA LEU A 8 13.37 14.92 -38.08
C LEU A 8 14.83 15.03 -37.62
N THR A 9 15.75 15.41 -38.54
CA THR A 9 17.17 15.63 -38.19
C THR A 9 17.41 16.97 -37.50
N ALA A 10 16.60 18.00 -37.76
CA ALA A 10 16.71 19.31 -37.10
C ALA A 10 16.20 19.27 -35.63
N LEU A 11 15.28 18.35 -35.28
CA LEU A 11 14.74 18.22 -33.90
C LEU A 11 15.69 17.41 -32.98
N ALA A 12 16.64 16.63 -33.54
CA ALA A 12 17.58 15.83 -32.74
C ALA A 12 18.81 16.62 -32.26
N VAL A 13 19.06 17.84 -32.77
CA VAL A 13 20.25 18.65 -32.44
C VAL A 13 19.99 19.64 -31.28
N LEU A 14 18.73 19.82 -30.84
CA LEU A 14 18.39 20.86 -29.86
C LEU A 14 18.38 20.38 -28.38
N THR A 15 18.80 19.15 -28.06
CA THR A 15 18.73 18.59 -26.70
C THR A 15 20.09 18.43 -25.99
N ILE A 16 21.18 19.04 -26.48
CA ILE A 16 22.49 18.96 -25.83
C ILE A 16 22.97 20.36 -25.47
N CYS A 17 22.32 21.03 -24.54
CA CYS A 17 22.89 22.14 -23.78
C CYS A 17 22.14 22.34 -22.47
N SER A 18 22.43 21.51 -21.44
CA SER A 18 22.08 21.82 -20.06
C SER A 18 23.39 21.89 -19.27
N CYS A 19 23.78 23.11 -19.00
CA CYS A 19 24.97 23.50 -18.28
C CYS A 19 24.90 23.10 -16.80
N SER A 20 25.83 22.28 -16.37
CA SER A 20 26.18 21.99 -14.98
C SER A 20 26.75 23.24 -14.34
N ARG A 21 26.09 23.79 -13.31
CA ARG A 21 26.61 24.86 -12.47
C ARG A 21 27.10 24.26 -11.18
N ALA A 22 28.39 23.97 -11.11
CA ALA A 22 29.09 23.65 -9.87
C ALA A 22 29.16 24.90 -9.00
N LYS A 23 28.70 24.79 -7.73
CA LYS A 23 28.98 25.78 -6.69
C LYS A 23 30.29 25.40 -6.03
N GLU A 24 31.27 26.27 -6.22
CA GLU A 24 32.55 26.29 -5.56
C GLU A 24 32.34 26.70 -4.09
N TYR A 25 32.73 25.84 -3.15
CA TYR A 25 32.79 26.15 -1.73
C TYR A 25 34.21 26.61 -1.42
N SER A 26 34.36 27.88 -1.02
CA SER A 26 35.62 28.44 -0.52
C SER A 26 35.98 27.82 0.81
N GLU A 27 37.15 27.20 0.88
CA GLU A 27 37.84 26.88 2.11
C GLU A 27 38.37 28.17 2.74
N VAL A 28 37.87 28.50 3.92
CA VAL A 28 38.49 29.48 4.81
C VAL A 28 39.35 28.72 5.82
N SER A 29 40.65 28.72 5.57
CA SER A 29 41.69 28.33 6.52
C SER A 29 41.75 29.40 7.63
N GLY A 30 41.30 29.05 8.82
CA GLY A 30 41.53 29.77 10.04
C GLY A 30 42.37 28.95 10.99
N ASP A 31 43.67 29.24 11.01
CA ASP A 31 44.61 28.84 12.06
C ASP A 31 44.16 29.40 13.39
N VAL A 32 43.81 28.60 14.38
CA VAL A 32 43.73 29.02 15.78
C VAL A 32 44.37 27.99 16.66
N ALA A 33 45.35 28.49 17.41
CA ALA A 33 46.28 27.89 18.30
C ALA A 33 45.66 26.86 19.28
N MET A 34 46.42 25.81 19.52
CA MET A 34 46.34 24.92 20.70
C MET A 34 46.44 25.76 21.97
N GLU A 35 45.44 25.66 22.80
CA GLU A 35 45.53 25.98 24.21
C GLU A 35 45.16 24.74 25.02
N GLU A 36 46.18 24.11 25.54
CA GLU A 36 46.15 22.95 26.43
C GLU A 36 45.65 23.42 27.79
N SER A 37 44.41 23.10 28.14
CA SER A 37 43.92 23.37 29.50
C SER A 37 43.10 22.20 30.04
N ALA A 38 43.76 21.57 31.02
CA ALA A 38 43.21 20.99 32.24
C ALA A 38 42.08 19.92 32.09
N LEU A 39 42.50 18.70 32.37
CA LEU A 39 41.72 17.64 32.98
C LEU A 39 40.69 18.16 34.00
N GLN A 40 39.44 18.25 33.58
CA GLN A 40 38.36 18.29 34.55
C GLN A 40 37.61 16.93 34.44
N THR A 41 37.84 16.16 35.47
CA THR A 41 37.05 14.99 35.87
C THR A 41 35.60 15.36 35.84
N SER A 42 34.90 15.07 34.72
CA SER A 42 33.47 15.12 34.69
C SER A 42 32.95 13.94 35.51
N ASN A 43 32.47 14.23 36.70
CA ASN A 43 31.60 13.39 37.46
C ASN A 43 30.59 12.75 36.49
N GLN A 44 30.70 11.45 36.30
CA GLN A 44 29.57 10.63 35.80
C GLN A 44 28.44 10.84 36.82
N ARG A 45 27.60 11.85 36.56
CA ARG A 45 26.22 11.76 36.98
C ARG A 45 25.68 10.53 36.23
N THR A 46 25.71 9.40 36.93
CA THR A 46 24.78 8.32 36.67
C THR A 46 23.39 8.95 36.88
N ASP A 47 22.88 9.62 35.83
CA ASP A 47 21.48 9.88 35.73
C ASP A 47 20.84 8.47 35.78
N LYS A 48 20.39 8.13 36.99
CA LYS A 48 19.40 7.10 37.19
C LYS A 48 18.17 7.58 36.42
N ALA A 49 18.23 7.38 35.10
CA ALA A 49 17.06 7.54 34.25
C ALA A 49 15.99 6.67 34.92
N GLU A 50 15.08 7.30 35.64
CA GLU A 50 13.83 6.65 35.99
C GLU A 50 13.35 6.03 34.69
N THR A 51 13.30 4.70 34.68
CA THR A 51 12.79 3.94 33.56
C THR A 51 11.29 4.23 33.50
N MET A 52 10.94 5.43 33.00
CA MET A 52 9.57 5.71 32.64
C MET A 52 9.14 4.58 31.71
N ASP A 53 8.09 3.88 32.09
CA ASP A 53 7.50 2.83 31.30
C ASP A 53 7.01 3.44 29.97
N ARG A 54 7.91 3.42 28.96
CA ARG A 54 7.64 4.06 27.66
C ARG A 54 6.48 3.39 26.95
N LYS A 55 5.55 4.18 26.51
CA LYS A 55 4.39 3.74 25.74
C LYS A 55 4.74 3.79 24.25
N ILE A 56 5.22 2.65 23.72
CA ILE A 56 5.71 2.56 22.34
C ILE A 56 4.73 1.79 21.49
N ILE A 57 4.33 2.38 20.38
CA ILE A 57 3.56 1.72 19.31
C ILE A 57 4.56 1.18 18.30
N LYS A 58 4.57 -0.16 18.08
CA LYS A 58 5.40 -0.80 17.07
C LYS A 58 4.56 -1.10 15.82
N GLN A 59 5.06 -0.69 14.67
CA GLN A 59 4.46 -1.01 13.37
C GLN A 59 5.56 -1.53 12.44
N GLY A 60 5.26 -2.57 11.68
CA GLY A 60 6.20 -3.12 10.71
C GLY A 60 5.53 -3.39 9.37
N GLU A 61 6.35 -3.29 8.33
CA GLU A 61 5.98 -3.72 7.00
C GLU A 61 7.11 -4.57 6.42
N ILE A 62 6.74 -5.74 5.91
CA ILE A 62 7.67 -6.62 5.20
C ILE A 62 7.07 -7.00 3.84
N ARG A 63 7.96 -7.09 2.85
CA ARG A 63 7.60 -7.52 1.51
C ARG A 63 8.60 -8.54 1.00
N PHE A 64 8.10 -9.62 0.40
CA PHE A 64 8.95 -10.66 -0.17
C PHE A 64 8.27 -11.45 -1.29
N LYS A 65 9.10 -12.13 -2.06
CA LYS A 65 8.66 -13.08 -3.08
C LYS A 65 8.56 -14.48 -2.47
N THR A 66 7.52 -15.22 -2.84
CA THR A 66 7.37 -16.63 -2.49
C THR A 66 7.19 -17.50 -3.73
N ALA A 67 7.47 -18.79 -3.58
CA ALA A 67 7.20 -19.80 -4.59
C ALA A 67 5.73 -20.25 -4.59
N ASP A 68 5.06 -20.25 -3.42
CA ASP A 68 3.69 -20.69 -3.25
C ASP A 68 2.98 -19.82 -2.19
N VAL A 69 2.02 -19.02 -2.64
CA VAL A 69 1.26 -18.10 -1.77
C VAL A 69 0.42 -18.83 -0.72
N ASN A 70 -0.12 -20.03 -1.06
CA ASN A 70 -0.99 -20.76 -0.14
C ASN A 70 -0.20 -21.39 1.01
N LYS A 71 0.96 -21.98 0.70
CA LYS A 71 1.87 -22.53 1.70
C LYS A 71 2.39 -21.44 2.62
N THR A 72 2.79 -20.30 2.06
CA THR A 72 3.25 -19.15 2.83
C THR A 72 2.16 -18.60 3.75
N LYS A 73 0.91 -18.51 3.26
CA LYS A 73 -0.23 -18.11 4.08
C LYS A 73 -0.44 -19.05 5.26
N ALA A 74 -0.41 -20.37 5.03
CA ALA A 74 -0.58 -21.36 6.08
C ALA A 74 0.50 -21.25 7.16
N LEU A 75 1.78 -21.12 6.75
CA LEU A 75 2.92 -20.94 7.66
C LEU A 75 2.78 -19.66 8.49
N ILE A 76 2.48 -18.51 7.85
CA ILE A 76 2.27 -17.25 8.56
C ILE A 76 1.12 -17.38 9.57
N SER A 77 -0.01 -17.98 9.16
CA SER A 77 -1.18 -18.15 10.03
C SER A 77 -0.87 -19.00 11.24
N GLN A 78 -0.12 -20.08 11.08
CA GLN A 78 0.33 -20.92 12.18
C GLN A 78 1.24 -20.15 13.14
N THR A 79 2.27 -19.47 12.62
CA THR A 79 3.20 -18.67 13.44
C THR A 79 2.49 -17.57 14.23
N VAL A 80 1.49 -16.93 13.61
CA VAL A 80 0.67 -15.89 14.26
C VAL A 80 -0.13 -16.48 15.43
N GLN A 81 -0.76 -17.65 15.25
CA GLN A 81 -1.52 -18.33 16.30
C GLN A 81 -0.63 -18.77 17.47
N GLU A 82 0.55 -19.31 17.19
CA GLU A 82 1.54 -19.72 18.21
C GLU A 82 1.98 -18.54 19.09
N LEU A 83 1.96 -17.32 18.55
CA LEU A 83 2.33 -16.09 19.25
C LEU A 83 1.11 -15.35 19.86
N ASN A 84 -0.05 -15.99 19.94
CA ASN A 84 -1.31 -15.39 20.42
C ASN A 84 -1.70 -14.11 19.64
N GLY A 85 -1.33 -14.06 18.35
CA GLY A 85 -1.72 -13.01 17.43
C GLY A 85 -2.98 -13.39 16.63
N TYR A 86 -3.45 -12.47 15.81
CA TYR A 86 -4.52 -12.72 14.86
C TYR A 86 -4.34 -11.90 13.57
N ILE A 87 -4.92 -12.40 12.48
CA ILE A 87 -4.95 -11.70 11.21
C ILE A 87 -6.19 -10.82 11.19
N SER A 88 -6.01 -9.51 11.20
CA SER A 88 -7.12 -8.54 11.18
C SER A 88 -7.63 -8.24 9.79
N LYS A 89 -6.79 -8.43 8.75
CA LYS A 89 -7.16 -8.22 7.36
C LYS A 89 -6.37 -9.15 6.45
N ASP A 90 -7.05 -9.73 5.45
CA ASP A 90 -6.47 -10.58 4.42
C ASP A 90 -7.01 -10.14 3.06
N ASN A 91 -6.13 -9.60 2.24
CA ASN A 91 -6.46 -9.17 0.88
C ASN A 91 -5.60 -9.95 -0.11
N ALA A 92 -6.24 -10.43 -1.18
CA ALA A 92 -5.58 -11.05 -2.32
C ALA A 92 -5.80 -10.20 -3.57
N TYR A 93 -4.74 -9.98 -4.33
CA TYR A 93 -4.76 -9.22 -5.58
C TYR A 93 -4.15 -10.06 -6.69
N ASP A 94 -4.90 -10.25 -7.77
CA ASP A 94 -4.42 -10.95 -8.96
C ASP A 94 -4.04 -9.92 -10.03
N TYR A 95 -2.74 -9.75 -10.21
CA TYR A 95 -2.18 -8.92 -11.28
C TYR A 95 -1.79 -9.80 -12.47
N SER A 96 -1.65 -9.20 -13.63
CA SER A 96 -1.29 -9.92 -14.86
C SER A 96 0.08 -10.64 -14.79
N ASP A 97 0.99 -10.18 -13.92
CA ASP A 97 2.36 -10.65 -13.76
C ASP A 97 2.62 -11.36 -12.42
N ARG A 98 1.71 -11.21 -11.43
CA ARG A 98 1.87 -11.79 -10.10
C ARG A 98 0.56 -11.92 -9.35
N LEU A 99 0.51 -12.88 -8.45
CA LEU A 99 -0.49 -13.00 -7.41
C LEU A 99 0.10 -12.44 -6.11
N GLU A 100 -0.50 -11.39 -5.55
CA GLU A 100 -0.03 -10.71 -4.35
C GLU A 100 -1.05 -10.87 -3.21
N HIS A 101 -0.56 -11.20 -2.03
CA HIS A 101 -1.35 -11.22 -0.80
C HIS A 101 -0.83 -10.17 0.17
N ARG A 102 -1.75 -9.48 0.85
CA ARG A 102 -1.45 -8.54 1.92
C ARG A 102 -2.21 -8.90 3.17
N LEU A 103 -1.48 -9.31 4.19
CA LEU A 103 -2.00 -9.62 5.51
C LEU A 103 -1.68 -8.48 6.47
N ILE A 104 -2.66 -8.09 7.29
CA ILE A 104 -2.45 -7.21 8.44
C ILE A 104 -2.60 -8.06 9.68
N ILE A 105 -1.52 -8.20 10.41
CA ILE A 105 -1.39 -9.06 11.57
C ILE A 105 -1.31 -8.19 12.83
N ARG A 106 -2.05 -8.58 13.85
CA ARG A 106 -1.99 -7.99 15.19
C ARG A 106 -1.41 -9.03 16.14
N VAL A 107 -0.37 -8.66 16.85
CA VAL A 107 0.35 -9.53 17.79
C VAL A 107 0.67 -8.76 19.06
N PRO A 108 0.69 -9.39 20.24
CA PRO A 108 1.14 -8.73 21.48
C PRO A 108 2.51 -8.08 21.28
N ALA A 109 2.68 -6.87 21.83
CA ALA A 109 3.85 -6.02 21.56
C ALA A 109 5.18 -6.68 21.94
N ASP A 110 5.18 -7.55 22.96
CA ASP A 110 6.32 -8.34 23.41
C ASP A 110 6.72 -9.46 22.43
N LYS A 111 5.80 -9.91 21.57
CA LYS A 111 6.00 -10.99 20.59
C LYS A 111 6.27 -10.48 19.18
N PHE A 112 6.19 -9.16 18.96
CA PHE A 112 6.35 -8.56 17.63
C PHE A 112 7.72 -8.89 16.99
N ASP A 113 8.80 -8.72 17.76
CA ASP A 113 10.16 -8.94 17.24
C ASP A 113 10.40 -10.41 16.90
N LEU A 114 9.80 -11.33 17.69
CA LEU A 114 9.87 -12.77 17.43
C LEU A 114 9.06 -13.14 16.17
N LEU A 115 7.85 -12.60 16.00
CA LEU A 115 7.06 -12.79 14.78
C LEU A 115 7.82 -12.32 13.54
N LEU A 116 8.38 -11.11 13.60
CA LEU A 116 9.13 -10.51 12.51
C LEU A 116 10.36 -11.35 12.15
N LYS A 117 11.06 -11.87 13.15
CA LYS A 117 12.21 -12.77 12.97
C LYS A 117 11.80 -14.07 12.30
N ASN A 118 10.79 -14.77 12.84
CA ASN A 118 10.33 -16.06 12.33
C ASN A 118 9.89 -15.96 10.86
N ILE A 119 9.13 -14.90 10.50
CA ILE A 119 8.71 -14.70 9.10
C ILE A 119 9.93 -14.37 8.23
N SER A 120 10.86 -13.52 8.70
CA SER A 120 12.05 -13.14 7.92
C SER A 120 12.98 -14.32 7.65
N GLU A 121 13.13 -15.24 8.60
CA GLU A 121 13.95 -16.46 8.46
C GLU A 121 13.30 -17.54 7.60
N SER A 122 11.98 -17.53 7.47
CA SER A 122 11.25 -18.50 6.65
C SER A 122 11.28 -18.20 5.14
N VAL A 123 11.84 -17.06 4.72
CA VAL A 123 11.88 -16.61 3.33
C VAL A 123 13.33 -16.50 2.83
N GLU A 124 13.57 -16.87 1.57
CA GLU A 124 14.91 -16.83 0.96
C GLU A 124 15.46 -15.40 0.84
N LYS A 125 14.57 -14.44 0.53
CA LYS A 125 14.97 -13.04 0.31
C LYS A 125 13.81 -12.11 0.59
N LEU A 126 14.06 -11.09 1.42
CA LEU A 126 13.18 -9.95 1.63
C LEU A 126 13.43 -8.89 0.55
N ASP A 127 12.36 -8.35 -0.03
CA ASP A 127 12.44 -7.20 -0.94
C ASP A 127 12.54 -5.90 -0.14
N SER A 128 11.74 -5.79 0.95
CA SER A 128 11.80 -4.66 1.86
C SER A 128 11.38 -5.07 3.28
N ARG A 129 11.95 -4.38 4.26
CA ARG A 129 11.60 -4.47 5.68
C ARG A 129 11.67 -3.07 6.27
N ASN A 130 10.56 -2.60 6.81
CA ASN A 130 10.49 -1.36 7.57
C ASN A 130 9.89 -1.64 8.94
N VAL A 131 10.41 -1.00 9.98
CA VAL A 131 9.88 -1.08 11.35
C VAL A 131 9.90 0.31 11.94
N ASP A 132 8.74 0.81 12.28
CA ASP A 132 8.54 2.12 12.88
C ASP A 132 8.18 1.96 14.36
N LEU A 133 8.85 2.71 15.19
CA LEU A 133 8.64 2.79 16.63
C LEU A 133 8.18 4.22 16.95
N LEU A 134 6.94 4.34 17.40
CA LEU A 134 6.36 5.62 17.78
C LEU A 134 6.25 5.68 19.29
N ASP A 135 7.01 6.57 19.93
CA ASP A 135 6.87 6.85 21.36
C ASP A 135 5.67 7.79 21.56
N VAL A 136 4.67 7.31 22.26
CA VAL A 136 3.43 8.02 22.57
C VAL A 136 3.27 8.25 24.08
N THR A 137 4.37 8.18 24.82
CA THR A 137 4.36 8.33 26.29
C THR A 137 3.79 9.66 26.71
N GLU A 138 4.22 10.75 26.06
CA GLU A 138 3.74 12.10 26.36
C GLU A 138 2.23 12.24 26.04
N GLU A 139 1.79 11.77 24.86
CA GLU A 139 0.38 11.79 24.48
C GLU A 139 -0.48 10.96 25.45
N TYR A 140 0.04 9.82 25.91
CA TYR A 140 -0.66 8.96 26.83
C TYR A 140 -0.89 9.68 28.18
N ILE A 141 0.17 10.29 28.74
CA ILE A 141 0.13 11.03 30.00
C ILE A 141 -0.81 12.25 29.91
N ASP A 142 -0.72 13.01 28.80
CA ASP A 142 -1.59 14.17 28.57
C ASP A 142 -3.08 13.77 28.54
N ILE A 143 -3.41 12.71 27.81
CA ILE A 143 -4.79 12.21 27.71
C ILE A 143 -5.28 11.71 29.08
N GLU A 144 -4.43 11.02 29.85
CA GLU A 144 -4.78 10.54 31.20
C GLU A 144 -5.06 11.70 32.14
N ALA A 145 -4.22 12.74 32.12
CA ALA A 145 -4.43 13.95 32.92
C ALA A 145 -5.74 14.68 32.53
N ARG A 146 -6.03 14.78 31.23
CA ARG A 146 -7.28 15.40 30.72
C ARG A 146 -8.52 14.63 31.19
N ILE A 147 -8.49 13.29 31.15
CA ILE A 147 -9.61 12.44 31.64
C ILE A 147 -9.82 12.73 33.12
N THR A 148 -8.75 12.74 33.91
CA THR A 148 -8.83 12.98 35.35
C THR A 148 -9.43 14.34 35.66
N THR A 149 -8.91 15.41 35.06
CA THR A 149 -9.40 16.77 35.25
C THR A 149 -10.86 16.93 34.87
N LYS A 150 -11.28 16.34 33.74
CA LYS A 150 -12.69 16.40 33.30
C LYS A 150 -13.62 15.63 34.23
N LYS A 151 -13.23 14.48 34.75
CA LYS A 151 -14.00 13.72 35.74
C LYS A 151 -14.14 14.45 37.07
N GLU A 152 -13.06 15.11 37.52
CA GLU A 152 -13.13 15.95 38.72
C GLU A 152 -14.08 17.13 38.52
N LEU A 153 -14.03 17.79 37.36
CA LEU A 153 -14.95 18.86 37.02
C LEU A 153 -16.42 18.36 36.99
N GLN A 154 -16.65 17.20 36.36
CA GLN A 154 -17.98 16.57 36.33
C GLN A 154 -18.51 16.31 37.77
N THR A 155 -17.65 15.82 38.65
CA THR A 155 -18.01 15.61 40.06
C THR A 155 -18.41 16.92 40.72
N ARG A 156 -17.71 18.00 40.51
CA ARG A 156 -18.04 19.34 41.02
C ARG A 156 -19.39 19.84 40.50
N TYR A 157 -19.67 19.67 39.21
CA TYR A 157 -20.99 20.03 38.66
C TYR A 157 -22.12 19.20 39.27
N VAL A 158 -21.91 17.91 39.52
CA VAL A 158 -22.90 17.05 40.21
C VAL A 158 -23.12 17.52 41.64
N GLU A 159 -22.09 17.97 42.34
CA GLU A 159 -22.21 18.56 43.68
C GLU A 159 -23.00 19.88 43.65
N LEU A 160 -22.71 20.77 42.66
CA LEU A 160 -23.44 22.01 42.46
C LEU A 160 -24.92 21.75 42.13
N LEU A 161 -25.22 20.74 41.34
CA LEU A 161 -26.58 20.34 41.00
C LEU A 161 -27.38 19.97 42.24
N LYS A 162 -26.78 19.31 43.23
CA LYS A 162 -27.44 18.95 44.50
C LYS A 162 -27.78 20.18 45.35
N GLN A 163 -27.10 21.32 45.17
CA GLN A 163 -27.28 22.55 45.92
C GLN A 163 -28.19 23.55 45.20
N ALA A 164 -28.39 23.38 43.89
CA ALA A 164 -29.22 24.25 43.08
C ALA A 164 -30.69 24.13 43.45
N THR A 165 -31.36 25.28 43.57
CA THR A 165 -32.79 25.35 43.94
C THR A 165 -33.64 25.96 42.84
N LYS A 166 -33.04 26.72 41.92
CA LYS A 166 -33.75 27.38 40.84
C LYS A 166 -33.71 26.50 39.60
N VAL A 167 -34.85 26.40 38.94
CA VAL A 167 -34.99 25.55 37.73
C VAL A 167 -34.00 25.94 36.62
N ASP A 168 -33.79 27.24 36.39
CA ASP A 168 -32.87 27.69 35.35
C ASP A 168 -31.40 27.30 35.65
N GLU A 169 -31.00 27.34 36.93
CA GLU A 169 -29.68 26.89 37.37
C GLU A 169 -29.50 25.39 37.17
N ILE A 170 -30.53 24.62 37.55
CA ILE A 170 -30.56 23.14 37.37
C ILE A 170 -30.38 22.78 35.88
N LEU A 171 -31.19 23.38 34.99
CA LEU A 171 -31.13 23.11 33.55
C LEU A 171 -29.76 23.49 32.95
N ASN A 172 -29.15 24.61 33.37
CA ASN A 172 -27.85 25.00 32.91
C ASN A 172 -26.76 24.02 33.39
N ILE A 173 -26.79 23.60 34.65
CA ILE A 173 -25.82 22.64 35.19
C ILE A 173 -25.98 21.27 34.51
N GLU A 174 -27.20 20.78 34.31
CA GLU A 174 -27.45 19.52 33.58
C GLU A 174 -26.92 19.57 32.13
N LYS A 175 -27.11 20.70 31.46
CA LYS A 175 -26.55 20.91 30.11
C LYS A 175 -25.02 20.81 30.12
N GLU A 176 -24.35 21.46 31.09
CA GLU A 176 -22.90 21.41 31.20
C GLU A 176 -22.40 19.99 31.57
N ILE A 177 -23.10 19.26 32.44
CA ILE A 177 -22.81 17.85 32.73
C ILE A 177 -22.91 17.02 31.44
N GLY A 178 -23.95 17.21 30.64
CA GLY A 178 -24.12 16.51 29.36
C GLY A 178 -23.01 16.80 28.36
N ASN A 179 -22.60 18.07 28.20
CA ASN A 179 -21.47 18.47 27.37
C ASN A 179 -20.18 17.79 27.84
N LEU A 180 -19.90 17.88 29.13
CA LEU A 180 -18.70 17.33 29.74
C LEU A 180 -18.66 15.78 29.64
N GLN A 181 -19.78 15.12 29.75
CA GLN A 181 -19.89 13.68 29.55
C GLN A 181 -19.47 13.29 28.13
N THR A 182 -19.96 14.03 27.10
CA THR A 182 -19.58 13.80 25.70
C THR A 182 -18.09 14.01 25.47
N GLU A 183 -17.50 15.02 26.11
CA GLU A 183 -16.07 15.27 26.02
C GLU A 183 -15.24 14.17 26.70
N ILE A 184 -15.67 13.69 27.88
CA ILE A 184 -15.01 12.57 28.59
C ILE A 184 -15.03 11.32 27.71
N GLU A 185 -16.19 10.96 27.16
CA GLU A 185 -16.32 9.78 26.28
C GLU A 185 -15.41 9.86 25.05
N SER A 186 -15.28 11.03 24.46
CA SER A 186 -14.37 11.27 23.33
C SER A 186 -12.89 11.03 23.70
N VAL A 187 -12.46 11.59 24.85
CA VAL A 187 -11.07 11.45 25.31
C VAL A 187 -10.78 10.01 25.78
N GLU A 188 -11.75 9.36 26.45
CA GLU A 188 -11.66 7.93 26.81
C GLU A 188 -11.57 7.03 25.58
N GLY A 189 -12.30 7.34 24.52
CA GLY A 189 -12.20 6.66 23.23
C GLY A 189 -10.79 6.75 22.66
N ARG A 190 -10.16 7.93 22.72
CA ARG A 190 -8.77 8.12 22.29
C ARG A 190 -7.79 7.33 23.16
N MET A 191 -7.96 7.34 24.48
CA MET A 191 -7.17 6.56 25.42
C MET A 191 -7.27 5.06 25.12
N LYS A 192 -8.48 4.54 24.91
CA LYS A 192 -8.70 3.14 24.55
C LYS A 192 -7.98 2.75 23.25
N TYR A 193 -8.02 3.62 22.25
CA TYR A 193 -7.29 3.43 21.00
C TYR A 193 -5.78 3.35 21.22
N LEU A 194 -5.20 4.27 22.01
CA LEU A 194 -3.76 4.25 22.32
C LEU A 194 -3.38 2.97 23.09
N LYS A 195 -4.16 2.60 24.11
CA LYS A 195 -3.93 1.36 24.87
C LYS A 195 -3.93 0.12 23.96
N ASP A 196 -4.86 0.04 23.02
CA ASP A 196 -4.90 -1.06 22.04
C ASP A 196 -3.64 -1.07 21.15
N LYS A 197 -3.20 0.09 20.66
CA LYS A 197 -2.02 0.21 19.81
C LYS A 197 -0.70 -0.09 20.52
N ILE A 198 -0.61 0.25 21.80
CA ILE A 198 0.53 -0.06 22.67
C ILE A 198 0.56 -1.56 23.00
N SER A 199 -0.58 -2.14 23.32
CA SER A 199 -0.69 -3.55 23.72
C SER A 199 -0.47 -4.50 22.54
N PHE A 200 -0.92 -4.12 21.34
CA PHE A 200 -0.80 -4.91 20.13
C PHE A 200 -0.05 -4.15 19.03
N SER A 201 1.06 -4.71 18.63
CA SER A 201 1.79 -4.25 17.44
C SER A 201 1.12 -4.70 16.16
N THR A 202 1.36 -3.96 15.09
CA THR A 202 0.82 -4.23 13.75
C THR A 202 1.95 -4.61 12.80
N LEU A 203 1.85 -5.78 12.16
CA LEU A 203 2.75 -6.19 11.09
C LEU A 203 1.97 -6.36 9.79
N THR A 204 2.32 -5.56 8.78
CA THR A 204 1.80 -5.70 7.42
C THR A 204 2.75 -6.61 6.63
N VAL A 205 2.26 -7.76 6.20
CA VAL A 205 3.02 -8.74 5.42
C VAL A 205 2.47 -8.76 4.01
N THR A 206 3.28 -8.31 3.05
CA THR A 206 2.96 -8.36 1.63
C THR A 206 3.85 -9.42 0.97
N TYR A 207 3.28 -10.47 0.43
CA TYR A 207 4.03 -11.49 -0.29
C TYR A 207 3.39 -11.79 -1.64
N TYR A 208 4.23 -12.13 -2.61
CA TYR A 208 3.75 -12.33 -3.96
C TYR A 208 4.47 -13.49 -4.66
N GLN A 209 3.72 -14.16 -5.51
CA GLN A 209 4.21 -15.18 -6.43
C GLN A 209 4.17 -14.62 -7.85
N LYS A 210 5.30 -14.65 -8.56
CA LYS A 210 5.31 -14.30 -9.97
C LYS A 210 4.58 -15.36 -10.77
N THR A 211 3.56 -14.95 -11.50
CA THR A 211 2.89 -15.77 -12.49
C THR A 211 3.53 -15.47 -13.85
N THR A 212 3.72 -16.50 -14.67
CA THR A 212 4.07 -16.29 -16.08
C THR A 212 2.94 -15.48 -16.70
N SER A 213 3.25 -14.25 -17.11
CA SER A 213 2.23 -13.38 -17.69
C SER A 213 1.57 -14.11 -18.87
N LYS A 214 0.25 -14.25 -18.83
CA LYS A 214 -0.55 -14.75 -19.96
C LYS A 214 -0.39 -13.88 -21.22
N PHE A 215 0.35 -12.77 -21.11
CA PHE A 215 0.64 -11.81 -22.16
C PHE A 215 2.05 -11.94 -22.76
N GLY A 216 2.78 -13.05 -22.51
CA GLY A 216 4.07 -13.31 -23.15
C GLY A 216 3.92 -13.30 -24.68
N PHE A 217 4.91 -12.74 -25.38
CA PHE A 217 4.95 -12.74 -26.84
C PHE A 217 4.73 -14.15 -27.42
N SER A 218 5.28 -15.17 -26.75
CA SER A 218 5.12 -16.58 -27.13
C SER A 218 3.66 -17.06 -27.07
N THR A 219 2.91 -16.71 -26.04
CA THR A 219 1.48 -17.08 -25.93
C THR A 219 0.65 -16.34 -26.98
N ARG A 220 0.87 -15.04 -27.19
CA ARG A 220 0.19 -14.29 -28.24
C ARG A 220 0.54 -14.80 -29.63
N PHE A 221 1.78 -15.23 -29.85
CA PHE A 221 2.21 -15.78 -31.11
C PHE A 221 1.56 -17.13 -31.38
N VAL A 222 1.53 -18.03 -30.38
CA VAL A 222 0.85 -19.33 -30.48
C VAL A 222 -0.67 -19.16 -30.66
N ASP A 223 -1.28 -18.23 -29.91
CA ASP A 223 -2.71 -17.92 -30.06
C ASP A 223 -3.00 -17.25 -31.41
N GLY A 224 -2.09 -16.42 -31.90
CA GLY A 224 -2.14 -15.83 -33.24
C GLY A 224 -2.10 -16.88 -34.34
N ILE A 225 -1.22 -17.88 -34.22
CA ILE A 225 -1.15 -19.01 -35.17
C ILE A 225 -2.42 -19.87 -35.10
N LYS A 226 -2.92 -20.21 -33.90
CA LYS A 226 -4.15 -20.98 -33.74
C LYS A 226 -5.37 -20.23 -34.30
N ASN A 227 -5.50 -18.94 -33.99
CA ASN A 227 -6.58 -18.13 -34.53
C ASN A 227 -6.42 -17.88 -36.01
N GLY A 228 -5.19 -17.67 -36.50
CA GLY A 228 -4.87 -17.54 -37.93
C GLY A 228 -5.23 -18.80 -38.71
N TRP A 229 -4.99 -20.00 -38.15
CA TRP A 229 -5.35 -21.27 -38.77
C TRP A 229 -6.87 -21.41 -38.91
N SER A 230 -7.64 -21.02 -37.90
CA SER A 230 -9.12 -21.07 -37.98
C SER A 230 -9.66 -20.08 -39.00
N VAL A 231 -9.10 -18.86 -39.11
CA VAL A 231 -9.43 -17.86 -40.13
C VAL A 231 -9.08 -18.35 -41.51
N PHE A 232 -7.91 -19.01 -41.67
CA PHE A 232 -7.50 -19.61 -42.95
C PHE A 232 -8.44 -20.74 -43.39
N LEU A 233 -8.86 -21.63 -42.50
CA LEU A 233 -9.86 -22.62 -42.81
C LEU A 233 -11.21 -22.02 -43.20
N TRP A 234 -11.62 -20.96 -42.51
CA TRP A 234 -12.87 -20.25 -42.85
C TRP A 234 -12.76 -19.55 -44.21
N PHE A 235 -11.57 -19.01 -44.56
CA PHE A 235 -11.30 -18.45 -45.89
C PHE A 235 -11.39 -19.51 -47.00
N ILE A 236 -10.86 -20.72 -46.77
CA ILE A 236 -11.01 -21.84 -47.73
C ILE A 236 -12.47 -22.22 -47.92
N VAL A 237 -13.24 -22.29 -46.83
CA VAL A 237 -14.68 -22.57 -46.88
C VAL A 237 -15.43 -21.45 -47.64
N ALA A 238 -15.10 -20.19 -47.38
CA ALA A 238 -15.65 -19.06 -48.12
C ALA A 238 -15.33 -19.13 -49.65
N LEU A 239 -14.07 -19.48 -49.95
CA LEU A 239 -13.63 -19.65 -51.34
C LEU A 239 -14.39 -20.81 -52.06
N SER A 240 -14.66 -21.91 -51.32
CA SER A 240 -15.45 -23.02 -51.85
C SER A 240 -16.89 -22.66 -52.18
N HIS A 241 -17.48 -21.65 -51.54
CA HIS A 241 -18.82 -21.17 -51.88
C HIS A 241 -18.82 -20.23 -53.08
N LEU A 242 -17.69 -19.65 -53.46
CA LEU A 242 -17.60 -18.67 -54.53
C LEU A 242 -17.82 -19.34 -55.94
N TRP A 243 -17.45 -20.62 -56.08
CA TRP A 243 -17.65 -21.34 -57.37
C TRP A 243 -19.11 -21.51 -57.70
N VAL A 244 -20.00 -21.65 -56.71
CA VAL A 244 -21.46 -21.72 -56.94
C VAL A 244 -21.96 -20.44 -57.58
N PHE A 245 -21.49 -19.26 -57.13
CA PHE A 245 -21.85 -17.98 -57.74
C PHE A 245 -21.30 -17.83 -59.14
N MET A 246 -20.09 -18.33 -59.43
CA MET A 246 -19.53 -18.37 -60.79
C MET A 246 -20.36 -19.25 -61.70
N PHE A 247 -20.85 -20.40 -61.19
CA PHE A 247 -21.69 -21.32 -61.98
C PHE A 247 -23.04 -20.63 -62.31
N ILE A 248 -23.68 -20.00 -61.33
CA ILE A 248 -24.93 -19.28 -61.53
C ILE A 248 -24.75 -18.11 -62.51
N ALA A 249 -23.67 -17.34 -62.37
CA ALA A 249 -23.35 -16.26 -63.30
C ALA A 249 -23.07 -16.76 -64.73
N GLY A 250 -22.40 -17.90 -64.85
CA GLY A 250 -22.17 -18.58 -66.15
C GLY A 250 -23.44 -19.00 -66.84
N VAL A 251 -24.38 -19.61 -66.08
CA VAL A 251 -25.71 -20.02 -66.57
C VAL A 251 -26.56 -18.79 -66.98
N ALA A 252 -26.54 -17.72 -66.13
CA ALA A 252 -27.22 -16.49 -66.42
C ALA A 252 -26.71 -15.81 -67.71
N PHE A 253 -25.37 -15.75 -67.84
CA PHE A 253 -24.72 -15.22 -69.04
C PHE A 253 -25.06 -16.02 -70.30
N TYR A 254 -25.10 -17.37 -70.19
CA TYR A 254 -25.51 -18.25 -71.30
C TYR A 254 -26.96 -17.99 -71.71
N LEU A 255 -27.88 -17.87 -70.76
CA LEU A 255 -29.28 -17.58 -71.03
C LEU A 255 -29.49 -16.19 -71.66
N ILE A 256 -28.77 -15.17 -71.21
CA ILE A 256 -28.81 -13.82 -71.77
C ILE A 256 -28.29 -13.85 -73.24
N ARG A 257 -27.19 -14.55 -73.48
CA ARG A 257 -26.61 -14.67 -74.83
C ARG A 257 -27.54 -15.46 -75.75
N LYS A 258 -28.21 -16.50 -75.27
CA LYS A 258 -29.20 -17.27 -76.00
C LYS A 258 -30.43 -16.40 -76.36
N TRP A 259 -30.90 -15.58 -75.42
CA TRP A 259 -32.02 -14.65 -75.62
C TRP A 259 -31.70 -13.58 -76.68
N LYS A 260 -30.50 -12.99 -76.64
CA LYS A 260 -30.04 -12.01 -77.60
C LYS A 260 -29.95 -12.61 -79.05
N LYS A 261 -29.54 -13.89 -79.17
CA LYS A 261 -29.51 -14.56 -80.47
C LYS A 261 -30.93 -14.83 -81.03
N LYS A 262 -31.92 -15.01 -80.16
CA LYS A 262 -33.30 -15.29 -80.62
C LYS A 262 -34.08 -14.05 -81.06
N ASN A 263 -33.65 -12.85 -80.60
CA ASN A 263 -34.23 -11.58 -80.96
C ASN A 263 -33.52 -10.84 -82.10
N ALA A 264 -32.51 -11.44 -82.71
CA ALA A 264 -31.74 -10.90 -83.80
C ALA A 264 -31.94 -11.67 -85.12
N SER A 265 -33.03 -12.46 -85.20
CA SER A 265 -33.43 -13.17 -86.43
C SER A 265 -34.83 -12.78 -86.87
#